data_9072a06cf9aaf13034d492ce97cdf6db
#
_entry.id   9072a06cf9aaf13034d492ce97cdf6db
#
_cell.length_a   1.000
_cell.length_b   1.000
_cell.length_c   1.000
_cell.angle_alpha   90.00
_cell.angle_beta   90.00
_cell.angle_gamma   90.00
#
_symmetry.space_group_name_H-M   'P 1'
#
loop_
_entity.id
_entity.type
_entity.pdbx_description
1 polymer ?
#
loop_
_entity_poly.entity_id
_entity_poly.type
_entity_poly.pdbx_seq_one_letter_code
_entity_poly.pdbx_strand_id
1 'polypeptide(L)'
;MLETGDFDLGHGGKTLADFVNHEHSRLAQLLRPHVLALRMYTSSSYPCFNRPLRERQKPHPFAMAVYYLADALKKLRAVAAQIDPEGFTKEVVLWRGMQDLTLDKDEFAKKGGTELAPMSTSHSKSVAFKYAASHAPLVFKYKTVSLQRGASIEFLSLCAPS
;
A
#
# COMPACT_ATOMS: atom_id res chain seq x y z
N MET A 1 9.24 -2.27 -19.95
CA MET A 1 8.15 -2.84 -20.76
C MET A 1 6.84 -2.52 -20.05
N LEU A 2 6.37 -1.28 -20.16
CA LEU A 2 5.11 -0.73 -19.61
C LEU A 2 4.45 0.13 -20.71
N GLU A 3 4.48 -0.36 -21.96
CA GLU A 3 4.03 0.40 -23.13
C GLU A 3 2.68 -0.07 -23.67
N THR A 4 2.02 -1.01 -23.03
CA THR A 4 0.67 -1.40 -23.47
C THR A 4 -0.34 -0.86 -22.49
N GLY A 5 -1.25 -0.03 -22.99
CA GLY A 5 -2.31 0.65 -22.24
C GLY A 5 -3.27 -0.25 -21.48
N ASP A 6 -3.12 -1.57 -21.57
CA ASP A 6 -3.94 -2.56 -20.88
C ASP A 6 -3.67 -2.64 -19.36
N PHE A 7 -2.56 -2.10 -18.86
CA PHE A 7 -2.19 -2.16 -17.45
C PHE A 7 -2.66 -0.97 -16.61
N ASP A 8 -3.26 0.04 -17.22
CA ASP A 8 -3.70 1.26 -16.54
C ASP A 8 -5.21 1.49 -16.63
N LEU A 9 -5.98 0.42 -16.59
CA LEU A 9 -7.46 0.46 -16.67
C LEU A 9 -8.10 1.35 -15.59
N GLY A 10 -7.40 1.58 -14.46
CA GLY A 10 -7.88 2.42 -13.38
C GLY A 10 -7.64 3.93 -13.57
N HIS A 11 -6.78 4.35 -14.50
CA HIS A 11 -6.32 5.75 -14.57
C HIS A 11 -6.44 6.41 -15.94
N GLY A 12 -7.18 5.81 -16.87
CA GLY A 12 -7.55 6.45 -18.14
C GLY A 12 -6.37 6.84 -19.02
N GLY A 13 -5.32 6.02 -19.08
CA GLY A 13 -4.16 6.25 -19.94
C GLY A 13 -3.17 7.31 -19.43
N LYS A 14 -3.23 7.69 -18.15
CA LYS A 14 -2.27 8.61 -17.55
C LYS A 14 -0.84 8.08 -17.64
N THR A 15 0.08 8.99 -17.95
CA THR A 15 1.51 8.71 -18.03
C THR A 15 2.19 8.81 -16.66
N LEU A 16 3.43 8.32 -16.55
CA LEU A 16 4.23 8.51 -15.35
C LEU A 16 4.41 9.99 -14.99
N ALA A 17 4.51 10.87 -16.00
CA ALA A 17 4.61 12.31 -15.79
C ALA A 17 3.35 12.89 -15.11
N ASP A 18 2.16 12.41 -15.47
CA ASP A 18 0.91 12.85 -14.86
C ASP A 18 0.86 12.51 -13.35
N PHE A 19 1.35 11.32 -12.97
CA PHE A 19 1.42 10.94 -11.56
C PHE A 19 2.51 11.71 -10.78
N VAL A 20 3.63 12.01 -11.40
CA VAL A 20 4.68 12.85 -10.79
C VAL A 20 4.18 14.27 -10.57
N ASN A 21 3.39 14.80 -11.51
CA ASN A 21 2.83 16.14 -11.44
C ASN A 21 1.51 16.22 -10.65
N HIS A 22 1.00 15.10 -10.17
CA HIS A 22 -0.20 15.07 -9.33
C HIS A 22 0.00 15.90 -8.05
N GLU A 23 -1.05 16.58 -7.59
CA GLU A 23 -1.02 17.44 -6.41
C GLU A 23 -0.38 16.76 -5.20
N HIS A 24 -0.82 15.54 -4.86
CA HIS A 24 -0.27 14.77 -3.74
C HIS A 24 1.22 14.48 -3.92
N SER A 25 1.66 14.17 -5.14
CA SER A 25 3.07 13.93 -5.43
C SER A 25 3.91 15.19 -5.25
N ARG A 26 3.38 16.34 -5.67
CA ARG A 26 4.05 17.64 -5.54
C ARG A 26 4.14 18.08 -4.08
N LEU A 27 3.05 17.98 -3.32
CA LEU A 27 3.04 18.28 -1.88
C LEU A 27 4.04 17.40 -1.12
N ALA A 28 4.07 16.12 -1.41
CA ALA A 28 4.99 15.17 -0.80
C ALA A 28 6.40 15.19 -1.41
N GLN A 29 6.68 16.06 -2.39
CA GLN A 29 7.95 16.16 -3.11
C GLN A 29 8.43 14.79 -3.63
N LEU A 30 7.52 14.04 -4.25
CA LEU A 30 7.84 12.75 -4.85
C LEU A 30 8.61 12.96 -6.16
N LEU A 31 9.70 12.23 -6.30
CA LEU A 31 10.47 12.13 -7.55
C LEU A 31 9.95 10.97 -8.41
N ARG A 32 10.32 10.93 -9.67
CA ARG A 32 9.98 9.82 -10.60
C ARG A 32 10.23 8.42 -10.01
N PRO A 33 11.38 8.11 -9.38
CA PRO A 33 11.60 6.79 -8.80
C PRO A 33 10.65 6.46 -7.63
N HIS A 34 10.21 7.44 -6.84
CA HIS A 34 9.20 7.23 -5.80
C HIS A 34 7.87 6.79 -6.41
N VAL A 35 7.39 7.54 -7.41
CA VAL A 35 6.14 7.24 -8.10
C VAL A 35 6.21 5.88 -8.80
N LEU A 36 7.32 5.58 -9.47
CA LEU A 36 7.53 4.29 -10.11
C LEU A 36 7.48 3.13 -9.10
N ALA A 37 8.18 3.26 -7.96
CA ALA A 37 8.19 2.24 -6.91
C ALA A 37 6.79 2.01 -6.31
N LEU A 38 6.02 3.08 -6.07
CA LEU A 38 4.63 2.99 -5.60
C LEU A 38 3.74 2.29 -6.63
N ARG A 39 3.84 2.64 -7.92
CA ARG A 39 3.05 1.98 -8.98
C ARG A 39 3.42 0.51 -9.14
N MET A 40 4.70 0.17 -9.13
CA MET A 40 5.15 -1.23 -9.15
C MET A 40 4.61 -2.01 -7.94
N TYR A 41 4.61 -1.40 -6.76
CA TYR A 41 4.07 -2.02 -5.55
C TYR A 41 2.56 -2.29 -5.63
N THR A 42 1.79 -1.48 -6.35
CA THR A 42 0.35 -1.67 -6.55
C THR A 42 0.01 -2.60 -7.73
N SER A 43 1.01 -3.08 -8.47
CA SER A 43 0.85 -4.05 -9.55
C SER A 43 1.02 -5.49 -9.05
N SER A 44 0.89 -6.46 -9.97
CA SER A 44 1.21 -7.86 -9.71
C SER A 44 2.66 -8.11 -9.28
N SER A 45 3.53 -7.09 -9.33
CA SER A 45 4.93 -7.16 -8.90
C SER A 45 5.13 -7.00 -7.39
N TYR A 46 4.09 -6.70 -6.60
CA TYR A 46 4.21 -6.52 -5.14
C TYR A 46 4.90 -7.69 -4.39
N PRO A 47 4.80 -8.97 -4.83
CA PRO A 47 5.49 -10.06 -4.15
C PRO A 47 7.02 -9.94 -4.25
N CYS A 48 7.54 -9.32 -5.33
CA CYS A 48 8.98 -9.07 -5.50
C CYS A 48 9.53 -8.13 -4.40
N PHE A 49 8.70 -7.26 -3.84
CA PHE A 49 9.05 -6.41 -2.71
C PHE A 49 8.85 -7.13 -1.37
N ASN A 50 7.66 -7.72 -1.19
CA ASN A 50 7.21 -8.16 0.11
C ASN A 50 7.79 -9.51 0.54
N ARG A 51 7.96 -10.46 -0.40
CA ARG A 51 8.45 -11.79 -0.07
C ARG A 51 9.88 -11.76 0.48
N PRO A 52 10.88 -11.12 -0.19
CA PRO A 52 12.22 -11.05 0.36
C PRO A 52 12.30 -10.34 1.72
N LEU A 53 11.45 -9.32 1.96
CA LEU A 53 11.38 -8.64 3.26
C LEU A 53 10.87 -9.57 4.35
N ARG A 54 9.81 -10.34 4.10
CA ARG A 54 9.27 -11.32 5.05
C ARG A 54 10.24 -12.46 5.34
N GLU A 55 10.97 -12.91 4.31
CA GLU A 55 12.00 -13.94 4.40
C GLU A 55 13.33 -13.39 4.96
N ARG A 56 13.42 -12.08 5.21
CA ARG A 56 14.63 -11.40 5.69
C ARG A 56 15.85 -11.62 4.78
N GLN A 57 15.61 -11.75 3.47
CA GLN A 57 16.66 -11.97 2.47
C GLN A 57 17.62 -10.77 2.42
N LYS A 58 18.91 -11.06 2.48
CA LYS A 58 19.99 -10.05 2.39
C LYS A 58 21.06 -10.52 1.41
N PRO A 59 21.46 -9.67 0.44
CA PRO A 59 20.86 -8.38 0.08
C PRO A 59 19.45 -8.57 -0.49
N HIS A 60 18.57 -7.54 -0.33
CA HIS A 60 17.27 -7.53 -0.97
C HIS A 60 17.46 -7.35 -2.50
N PRO A 61 16.84 -8.20 -3.38
CA PRO A 61 17.06 -8.13 -4.83
C PRO A 61 16.62 -6.79 -5.45
N PHE A 62 15.64 -6.12 -4.84
CA PHE A 62 15.13 -4.81 -5.28
C PHE A 62 15.35 -3.73 -4.21
N ALA A 63 16.54 -3.69 -3.59
CA ALA A 63 16.83 -2.79 -2.46
C ALA A 63 16.50 -1.31 -2.75
N MET A 64 16.86 -0.81 -3.94
CA MET A 64 16.59 0.56 -4.34
C MET A 64 15.09 0.84 -4.50
N ALA A 65 14.33 -0.09 -5.07
CA ALA A 65 12.89 0.07 -5.20
C ALA A 65 12.19 0.06 -3.83
N VAL A 66 12.62 -0.80 -2.91
CA VAL A 66 12.15 -0.81 -1.51
C VAL A 66 12.50 0.48 -0.80
N TYR A 67 13.70 1.02 -1.01
CA TYR A 67 14.10 2.31 -0.45
C TYR A 67 13.16 3.44 -0.91
N TYR A 68 12.97 3.57 -2.23
CA TYR A 68 12.07 4.59 -2.78
C TYR A 68 10.61 4.40 -2.38
N LEU A 69 10.14 3.16 -2.28
CA LEU A 69 8.81 2.85 -1.78
C LEU A 69 8.63 3.32 -0.33
N ALA A 70 9.57 2.96 0.54
CA ALA A 70 9.52 3.34 1.94
C ALA A 70 9.61 4.87 2.14
N ASP A 71 10.48 5.54 1.40
CA ASP A 71 10.63 6.99 1.46
C ASP A 71 9.36 7.70 0.93
N ALA A 72 8.80 7.22 -0.18
CA ALA A 72 7.55 7.76 -0.72
C ALA A 72 6.37 7.66 0.28
N LEU A 73 6.21 6.50 0.93
CA LEU A 73 5.17 6.31 1.94
C LEU A 73 5.37 7.23 3.16
N LYS A 74 6.61 7.44 3.61
CA LYS A 74 6.93 8.39 4.68
C LYS A 74 6.56 9.82 4.29
N LYS A 75 6.93 10.26 3.08
CA LYS A 75 6.65 11.60 2.56
C LYS A 75 5.15 11.85 2.42
N LEU A 76 4.41 10.91 1.81
CA LEU A 76 2.95 11.01 1.69
C LEU A 76 2.26 11.06 3.05
N ARG A 77 2.71 10.24 4.01
CA ARG A 77 2.19 10.26 5.36
C ARG A 77 2.46 11.60 6.07
N ALA A 78 3.63 12.19 5.85
CA ALA A 78 3.99 13.47 6.47
C ALA A 78 3.09 14.63 6.02
N VAL A 79 2.59 14.59 4.78
CA VAL A 79 1.69 15.62 4.23
C VAL A 79 0.21 15.23 4.29
N ALA A 80 -0.12 14.11 4.91
CA ALA A 80 -1.50 13.61 4.96
C ALA A 80 -2.50 14.61 5.59
N ALA A 81 -2.06 15.37 6.59
CA ALA A 81 -2.87 16.43 7.22
C ALA A 81 -3.12 17.62 6.28
N GLN A 82 -2.23 17.88 5.32
CA GLN A 82 -2.43 18.92 4.31
C GLN A 82 -3.33 18.46 3.19
N ILE A 83 -3.28 17.16 2.83
CA ILE A 83 -4.10 16.54 1.79
C ILE A 83 -5.56 16.42 2.24
N ASP A 84 -5.78 15.99 3.48
CA ASP A 84 -7.11 15.78 4.07
C ASP A 84 -7.14 16.24 5.54
N PRO A 85 -7.25 17.56 5.79
CA PRO A 85 -7.23 18.11 7.15
C PRO A 85 -8.37 17.60 8.03
N GLU A 86 -9.58 17.51 7.47
CA GLU A 86 -10.76 17.08 8.23
C GLU A 86 -10.70 15.59 8.57
N GLY A 87 -10.33 14.76 7.61
CA GLY A 87 -10.24 13.31 7.80
C GLY A 87 -9.04 12.91 8.64
N PHE A 88 -7.96 13.71 8.70
CA PHE A 88 -6.72 13.35 9.36
C PHE A 88 -6.89 13.00 10.85
N THR A 89 -7.76 13.72 11.55
CA THR A 89 -8.00 13.52 12.99
C THR A 89 -9.09 12.49 13.30
N LYS A 90 -9.90 12.10 12.31
CA LYS A 90 -11.00 11.15 12.50
C LYS A 90 -10.50 9.71 12.58
N GLU A 91 -11.19 8.86 13.37
CA GLU A 91 -10.94 7.42 13.33
C GLU A 91 -11.33 6.87 11.95
N VAL A 92 -10.41 6.12 11.36
CA VAL A 92 -10.60 5.45 10.07
C VAL A 92 -10.50 3.94 10.28
N VAL A 93 -11.46 3.22 9.70
CA VAL A 93 -11.43 1.76 9.66
C VAL A 93 -10.82 1.31 8.34
N LEU A 94 -9.74 0.55 8.43
CA LEU A 94 -9.07 -0.06 7.31
C LEU A 94 -9.18 -1.59 7.39
N TRP A 95 -9.27 -2.22 6.24
CA TRP A 95 -9.41 -3.66 6.11
C TRP A 95 -8.26 -4.27 5.31
N ARG A 96 -7.83 -5.46 5.69
CA ARG A 96 -6.82 -6.23 4.98
C ARG A 96 -7.22 -7.70 4.93
N GLY A 97 -7.33 -8.24 3.73
CA GLY A 97 -7.49 -9.68 3.50
C GLY A 97 -6.13 -10.36 3.36
N MET A 98 -6.02 -11.56 3.91
CA MET A 98 -4.85 -12.44 3.79
C MET A 98 -5.30 -13.85 3.46
N GLN A 99 -4.59 -14.51 2.56
CA GLN A 99 -4.88 -15.87 2.12
C GLN A 99 -4.02 -16.88 2.89
N ASP A 100 -4.62 -18.02 3.15
CA ASP A 100 -3.94 -19.20 3.70
C ASP A 100 -3.08 -18.90 4.94
N LEU A 101 -3.60 -18.03 5.81
CA LEU A 101 -2.97 -17.67 7.07
C LEU A 101 -3.84 -18.08 8.24
N THR A 102 -3.34 -19.03 9.03
CA THR A 102 -3.94 -19.43 10.30
C THR A 102 -3.28 -18.67 11.43
N LEU A 103 -4.07 -18.15 12.34
CA LEU A 103 -3.62 -17.36 13.47
C LEU A 103 -4.24 -17.89 14.76
N ASP A 104 -3.40 -18.21 15.74
CA ASP A 104 -3.88 -18.44 17.10
C ASP A 104 -4.35 -17.11 17.69
N LYS A 105 -5.65 -16.98 17.93
CA LYS A 105 -6.26 -15.73 18.38
C LYS A 105 -5.80 -15.33 19.78
N ASP A 106 -5.63 -16.29 20.66
CA ASP A 106 -5.26 -16.03 22.06
C ASP A 106 -3.79 -15.63 22.16
N GLU A 107 -2.92 -16.30 21.40
CA GLU A 107 -1.52 -15.95 21.32
C GLU A 107 -1.33 -14.59 20.66
N PHE A 108 -2.04 -14.32 19.55
CA PHE A 108 -1.98 -13.02 18.87
C PHE A 108 -2.50 -11.88 19.75
N ALA A 109 -3.58 -12.10 20.50
CA ALA A 109 -4.11 -11.10 21.44
C ALA A 109 -3.11 -10.74 22.55
N LYS A 110 -2.30 -11.72 22.99
CA LYS A 110 -1.29 -11.51 24.03
C LYS A 110 0.01 -10.91 23.52
N LYS A 111 0.50 -11.36 22.36
CA LYS A 111 1.85 -11.02 21.84
C LYS A 111 1.82 -10.03 20.69
N GLY A 112 0.66 -9.87 20.03
CA GLY A 112 0.57 -9.10 18.79
C GLY A 112 1.30 -9.78 17.63
N GLY A 113 1.68 -9.00 16.65
CA GLY A 113 2.44 -9.44 15.49
C GLY A 113 3.11 -8.28 14.76
N THR A 114 4.13 -8.57 13.97
CA THR A 114 4.85 -7.58 13.17
C THR A 114 4.83 -7.99 11.71
N GLU A 115 4.32 -7.13 10.84
CA GLU A 115 4.50 -7.27 9.39
C GLU A 115 5.85 -6.65 9.00
N LEU A 116 6.69 -7.43 8.36
CA LEU A 116 8.04 -7.02 7.95
C LEU A 116 8.08 -6.32 6.60
N ALA A 117 6.97 -6.33 5.87
CA ALA A 117 6.84 -5.75 4.54
C ALA A 117 5.81 -4.60 4.55
N PRO A 118 5.80 -3.73 3.53
CA PRO A 118 4.72 -2.77 3.34
C PRO A 118 3.37 -3.46 3.33
N MET A 119 2.39 -2.85 4.02
CA MET A 119 1.09 -3.43 4.26
C MET A 119 0.01 -2.65 3.52
N SER A 120 -0.60 -3.27 2.51
CA SER A 120 -1.76 -2.71 1.81
C SER A 120 -3.04 -2.93 2.61
N THR A 121 -3.86 -1.89 2.68
CA THR A 121 -5.18 -1.91 3.30
C THR A 121 -6.19 -1.21 2.39
N SER A 122 -7.47 -1.43 2.60
CA SER A 122 -8.56 -0.77 1.88
C SER A 122 -9.61 -0.24 2.85
N HIS A 123 -10.27 0.85 2.48
CA HIS A 123 -11.50 1.31 3.14
C HIS A 123 -12.66 0.34 2.90
N SER A 124 -12.66 -0.36 1.78
CA SER A 124 -13.69 -1.30 1.40
C SER A 124 -13.48 -2.69 2.04
N LYS A 125 -14.43 -3.08 2.89
CA LYS A 125 -14.48 -4.41 3.47
C LYS A 125 -14.61 -5.50 2.39
N SER A 126 -15.39 -5.25 1.33
CA SER A 126 -15.61 -6.20 0.24
C SER A 126 -14.32 -6.50 -0.52
N VAL A 127 -13.48 -5.50 -0.73
CA VAL A 127 -12.15 -5.69 -1.34
C VAL A 127 -11.28 -6.59 -0.47
N ALA A 128 -11.22 -6.35 0.84
CA ALA A 128 -10.45 -7.19 1.73
C ALA A 128 -10.93 -8.66 1.73
N PHE A 129 -12.25 -8.90 1.66
CA PHE A 129 -12.80 -10.25 1.56
C PHE A 129 -12.43 -10.93 0.23
N LYS A 130 -12.47 -10.21 -0.90
CA LYS A 130 -12.00 -10.75 -2.19
C LYS A 130 -10.54 -11.18 -2.11
N TYR A 131 -9.68 -10.35 -1.49
CA TYR A 131 -8.25 -10.68 -1.30
C TYR A 131 -8.02 -11.80 -0.28
N ALA A 132 -8.94 -12.05 0.64
CA ALA A 132 -8.84 -13.14 1.61
C ALA A 132 -9.35 -14.49 1.06
N ALA A 133 -10.02 -14.52 -0.10
CA ALA A 133 -10.67 -15.72 -0.65
C ALA A 133 -9.65 -16.85 -0.84
N SER A 134 -9.67 -17.83 0.06
CA SER A 134 -8.78 -19.00 0.12
C SER A 134 -9.37 -20.05 1.04
N HIS A 135 -8.68 -21.19 1.23
CA HIS A 135 -9.09 -22.24 2.16
C HIS A 135 -9.02 -21.77 3.64
N ALA A 136 -8.09 -20.90 3.97
CA ALA A 136 -7.95 -20.32 5.31
C ALA A 136 -7.94 -18.78 5.23
N PRO A 137 -9.11 -18.14 5.03
CA PRO A 137 -9.20 -16.70 4.90
C PRO A 137 -9.04 -16.01 6.24
N LEU A 138 -8.21 -14.95 6.29
CA LEU A 138 -8.07 -14.09 7.44
C LEU A 138 -8.30 -12.64 7.04
N VAL A 139 -9.15 -11.92 7.78
CA VAL A 139 -9.40 -10.51 7.55
C VAL A 139 -9.10 -9.73 8.82
N PHE A 140 -8.19 -8.78 8.70
CA PHE A 140 -7.90 -7.81 9.75
C PHE A 140 -8.74 -6.55 9.59
N LYS A 141 -9.22 -6.05 10.72
CA LYS A 141 -9.83 -4.74 10.86
C LYS A 141 -8.91 -3.85 11.68
N TYR A 142 -8.43 -2.78 11.10
CA TYR A 142 -7.60 -1.79 11.78
C TYR A 142 -8.43 -0.54 12.07
N LYS A 143 -8.39 -0.08 13.31
CA LYS A 143 -8.88 1.24 13.70
C LYS A 143 -7.67 2.14 13.85
N THR A 144 -7.61 3.19 13.08
CA THR A 144 -6.44 4.06 12.98
C THR A 144 -6.84 5.53 13.04
N VAL A 145 -5.97 6.35 13.59
CA VAL A 145 -6.13 7.81 13.62
C VAL A 145 -4.83 8.48 13.19
N SER A 146 -4.93 9.64 12.58
CA SER A 146 -3.79 10.48 12.22
C SER A 146 -2.71 9.70 11.45
N LEU A 147 -1.46 9.79 11.86
CA LEU A 147 -0.32 9.13 11.21
C LEU A 147 -0.35 7.59 11.28
N GLN A 148 -1.19 6.98 12.12
CA GLN A 148 -1.27 5.52 12.25
C GLN A 148 -1.89 4.85 11.01
N ARG A 149 -2.69 5.56 10.23
CA ARG A 149 -3.36 5.02 9.04
C ARG A 149 -2.46 4.82 7.82
N GLY A 150 -1.20 5.21 7.93
CA GLY A 150 -0.27 5.12 6.81
C GLY A 150 -0.48 6.23 5.77
N ALA A 151 -0.24 5.93 4.51
CA ALA A 151 -0.37 6.86 3.40
C ALA A 151 -1.44 6.38 2.41
N SER A 152 -2.31 7.29 1.94
CA SER A 152 -3.16 7.01 0.79
C SER A 152 -2.32 7.07 -0.50
N ILE A 153 -2.44 6.00 -1.29
CA ILE A 153 -1.79 5.87 -2.60
C ILE A 153 -2.82 5.61 -3.71
N GLU A 154 -4.09 5.86 -3.43
CA GLU A 154 -5.21 5.58 -4.32
C GLU A 154 -5.06 6.31 -5.66
N PHE A 155 -4.59 7.58 -5.64
CA PHE A 155 -4.42 8.43 -6.82
C PHE A 155 -3.45 7.86 -7.88
N LEU A 156 -2.60 6.91 -7.51
CA LEU A 156 -1.63 6.27 -8.42
C LEU A 156 -1.70 4.73 -8.42
N SER A 157 -2.59 4.15 -7.62
CA SER A 157 -2.72 2.69 -7.51
C SER A 157 -3.23 2.07 -8.80
N LEU A 158 -2.64 0.95 -9.22
CA LEU A 158 -3.15 0.11 -10.31
C LEU A 158 -4.34 -0.74 -9.90
N CYS A 159 -4.60 -0.87 -8.60
CA CYS A 159 -5.83 -1.46 -8.10
C CYS A 159 -6.96 -0.44 -8.28
N ALA A 160 -7.96 -0.78 -9.10
CA ALA A 160 -9.11 0.08 -9.32
C ALA A 160 -9.76 0.48 -7.98
N PRO A 161 -10.18 1.75 -7.81
CA PRO A 161 -10.99 2.13 -6.68
C PRO A 161 -12.28 1.29 -6.71
N SER A 162 -12.63 0.73 -5.59
CA SER A 162 -13.84 -0.10 -5.38
C SER A 162 -15.07 0.74 -5.25
#